data_291e28fa9283639bd5cfa456d4de4a66
#
_entry.id   291e28fa9283639bd5cfa456d4de4a66
#
_cell.length_a   1.000
_cell.length_b   1.000
_cell.length_c   1.000
_cell.angle_alpha   90.00
_cell.angle_beta   90.00
_cell.angle_gamma   90.00
#
_symmetry.space_group_name_H-M   'P 1'
#
loop_
_entity.id
_entity.type
_entity.pdbx_description
1 polymer ?
#
loop_
_entity_poly.entity_id
_entity_poly.type
_entity_poly.pdbx_seq_one_letter_code
_entity_poly.pdbx_strand_id
1 'polypeptide(L)'
;MSDPTFWDNPDKAREISQEATQLKNFVEGYKQLVSDIEDASVMLDMAIEEEDTSMEGEIKQFVNGIQEAVEKQEVLLLLGGEYDQNNAILTFHAGAGGTEAQDWCSMLIRMYLRWAEKTGFSVELMDEQPGDEAGIKSATFLIKGENAFGYLKSEKGVHRLVRISPFDAAARRHTSFAAVDVMPEIDDTVEINIDMKDVQVDTYRASGAGGQHINKTDSAVRMTHKPTGIVVQCQSQRSQMQNREQALRLLRAKLFELELEKQAELKEQIGGTYQAIEWGSQIRSYVFHPYNMVKDHRTSVETGNVQAVMDGNIDQFIEGYLKKEANLTV
;
A
#
# COMPACT_ATOMS: atom_id res chain seq x y z
N MET A 1 -7.50 -5.61 -26.45
CA MET A 1 -7.75 -7.05 -26.28
C MET A 1 -8.07 -7.77 -27.59
N SER A 2 -8.61 -7.08 -28.60
CA SER A 2 -8.92 -7.69 -29.91
C SER A 2 -7.72 -7.79 -30.86
N ASP A 3 -6.56 -7.25 -30.50
CA ASP A 3 -5.33 -7.32 -31.30
C ASP A 3 -4.67 -8.69 -31.07
N PRO A 4 -4.32 -9.44 -32.15
CA PRO A 4 -3.66 -10.74 -32.02
C PRO A 4 -2.31 -10.68 -31.29
N THR A 5 -1.61 -9.54 -31.35
CA THR A 5 -0.31 -9.32 -30.67
C THR A 5 -0.45 -8.95 -29.19
N PHE A 6 -1.67 -8.74 -28.70
CA PHE A 6 -1.95 -8.37 -27.31
C PHE A 6 -1.40 -9.40 -26.30
N TRP A 7 -1.45 -10.67 -26.66
CA TRP A 7 -1.04 -11.79 -25.81
C TRP A 7 0.45 -12.15 -25.92
N ASP A 8 1.20 -11.49 -26.80
CA ASP A 8 2.64 -11.74 -26.98
C ASP A 8 3.47 -11.27 -25.77
N ASN A 9 2.92 -10.34 -24.96
CA ASN A 9 3.51 -9.91 -23.68
C ASN A 9 2.50 -10.19 -22.55
N PRO A 10 2.66 -11.31 -21.81
CA PRO A 10 1.72 -11.73 -20.77
C PRO A 10 1.55 -10.72 -19.63
N ASP A 11 2.64 -10.04 -19.21
CA ASP A 11 2.62 -9.10 -18.09
C ASP A 11 1.82 -7.84 -18.44
N LYS A 12 2.09 -7.27 -19.62
CA LYS A 12 1.33 -6.12 -20.13
C LYS A 12 -0.13 -6.46 -20.44
N ALA A 13 -0.38 -7.68 -20.93
CA ALA A 13 -1.74 -8.16 -21.17
C ALA A 13 -2.52 -8.31 -19.85
N ARG A 14 -1.85 -8.76 -18.78
CA ARG A 14 -2.42 -8.87 -17.44
C ARG A 14 -2.75 -7.49 -16.86
N GLU A 15 -1.82 -6.55 -16.91
CA GLU A 15 -1.99 -5.17 -16.45
C GLU A 15 -3.20 -4.49 -17.14
N ILE A 16 -3.24 -4.49 -18.46
CA ILE A 16 -4.34 -3.90 -19.24
C ILE A 16 -5.68 -4.62 -18.96
N SER A 17 -5.65 -5.95 -18.75
CA SER A 17 -6.85 -6.71 -18.44
C SER A 17 -7.39 -6.38 -17.03
N GLN A 18 -6.52 -6.16 -16.06
CA GLN A 18 -6.88 -5.71 -14.73
C GLN A 18 -7.49 -4.31 -14.77
N GLU A 19 -6.83 -3.36 -15.43
CA GLU A 19 -7.34 -1.99 -15.60
C GLU A 19 -8.72 -1.98 -16.31
N ALA A 20 -8.87 -2.75 -17.40
CA ALA A 20 -10.15 -2.85 -18.10
C ALA A 20 -11.26 -3.44 -17.22
N THR A 21 -10.95 -4.42 -16.37
CA THR A 21 -11.90 -5.03 -15.44
C THR A 21 -12.32 -4.03 -14.37
N GLN A 22 -11.40 -3.26 -13.81
CA GLN A 22 -11.67 -2.22 -12.81
C GLN A 22 -12.57 -1.12 -13.38
N LEU A 23 -12.22 -0.59 -14.57
CA LEU A 23 -13.05 0.42 -15.24
C LEU A 23 -14.47 -0.10 -15.53
N LYS A 24 -14.57 -1.37 -15.93
CA LYS A 24 -15.87 -2.01 -16.17
C LYS A 24 -16.69 -2.11 -14.87
N ASN A 25 -16.07 -2.59 -13.78
CA ASN A 25 -16.74 -2.71 -12.48
C ASN A 25 -17.22 -1.34 -11.97
N PHE A 26 -16.39 -0.31 -12.14
CA PHE A 26 -16.74 1.06 -11.78
C PHE A 26 -17.97 1.58 -12.57
N VAL A 27 -17.97 1.40 -13.89
CA VAL A 27 -19.08 1.82 -14.76
C VAL A 27 -20.34 1.02 -14.48
N GLU A 28 -20.23 -0.29 -14.24
CA GLU A 28 -21.35 -1.14 -13.90
C GLU A 28 -21.95 -0.78 -12.52
N GLY A 29 -21.10 -0.51 -11.53
CA GLY A 29 -21.54 -0.03 -10.22
C GLY A 29 -22.33 1.29 -10.30
N TYR A 30 -21.82 2.25 -11.08
CA TYR A 30 -22.54 3.50 -11.31
C TYR A 30 -23.90 3.30 -12.01
N LYS A 31 -23.96 2.44 -13.04
CA LYS A 31 -25.25 2.12 -13.71
C LYS A 31 -26.25 1.46 -12.77
N GLN A 32 -25.78 0.57 -11.90
CA GLN A 32 -26.63 -0.08 -10.92
C GLN A 32 -27.20 0.95 -9.94
N LEU A 33 -26.37 1.88 -9.45
CA LEU A 33 -26.85 2.97 -8.58
C LEU A 33 -27.93 3.82 -9.23
N VAL A 34 -27.77 4.17 -10.51
CA VAL A 34 -28.79 4.93 -11.25
C VAL A 34 -30.09 4.14 -11.33
N SER A 35 -30.02 2.84 -11.64
CA SER A 35 -31.19 1.95 -11.68
C SER A 35 -31.88 1.86 -10.31
N ASP A 36 -31.10 1.67 -9.24
CA ASP A 36 -31.63 1.55 -7.88
C ASP A 36 -32.32 2.84 -7.42
N ILE A 37 -31.83 4.02 -7.82
CA ILE A 37 -32.46 5.31 -7.55
C ILE A 37 -33.77 5.45 -8.31
N GLU A 38 -33.80 5.03 -9.59
CA GLU A 38 -35.04 5.02 -10.41
C GLU A 38 -36.07 4.08 -9.78
N ASP A 39 -35.67 2.88 -9.38
CA ASP A 39 -36.56 1.90 -8.72
C ASP A 39 -37.10 2.43 -7.39
N ALA A 40 -36.25 3.08 -6.57
CA ALA A 40 -36.70 3.72 -5.33
C ALA A 40 -37.75 4.82 -5.57
N SER A 41 -37.55 5.62 -6.64
CA SER A 41 -38.53 6.65 -7.03
C SER A 41 -39.86 6.06 -7.43
N VAL A 42 -39.86 5.00 -8.23
CA VAL A 42 -41.07 4.31 -8.65
C VAL A 42 -41.79 3.69 -7.45
N MET A 43 -41.06 3.03 -6.54
CA MET A 43 -41.66 2.46 -5.31
C MET A 43 -42.30 3.54 -4.45
N LEU A 44 -41.69 4.71 -4.32
CA LEU A 44 -42.20 5.84 -3.56
C LEU A 44 -43.49 6.41 -4.21
N ASP A 45 -43.46 6.59 -5.54
CA ASP A 45 -44.61 7.12 -6.29
C ASP A 45 -45.81 6.17 -6.18
N MET A 46 -45.62 4.86 -6.29
CA MET A 46 -46.66 3.85 -6.11
C MET A 46 -47.25 3.86 -4.70
N ALA A 47 -46.39 3.95 -3.68
CA ALA A 47 -46.82 4.01 -2.29
C ALA A 47 -47.68 5.28 -1.99
N ILE A 48 -47.35 6.40 -2.62
CA ILE A 48 -48.09 7.67 -2.51
C ILE A 48 -49.43 7.57 -3.24
N GLU A 49 -49.45 7.01 -4.46
CA GLU A 49 -50.70 6.86 -5.25
C GLU A 49 -51.69 5.93 -4.57
N GLU A 50 -51.23 4.85 -3.93
CA GLU A 50 -52.04 3.86 -3.24
C GLU A 50 -52.33 4.23 -1.77
N GLU A 51 -51.78 5.36 -1.27
CA GLU A 51 -51.82 5.77 0.15
C GLU A 51 -51.36 4.64 1.10
N ASP A 52 -50.44 3.77 0.62
CA ASP A 52 -49.97 2.60 1.36
C ASP A 52 -48.76 2.94 2.24
N THR A 53 -49.02 3.22 3.52
CA THR A 53 -48.01 3.49 4.53
C THR A 53 -47.23 2.24 4.97
N SER A 54 -47.67 1.04 4.62
CA SER A 54 -46.97 -0.20 5.00
C SER A 54 -45.63 -0.36 4.30
N MET A 55 -45.46 0.24 3.13
CA MET A 55 -44.22 0.22 2.34
C MET A 55 -43.13 1.17 2.89
N GLU A 56 -43.43 2.07 3.81
CA GLU A 56 -42.48 3.06 4.33
C GLU A 56 -41.19 2.42 4.88
N GLY A 57 -41.32 1.31 5.59
CA GLY A 57 -40.18 0.60 6.17
C GLY A 57 -39.25 0.00 5.11
N GLU A 58 -39.83 -0.60 4.07
CA GLU A 58 -39.09 -1.22 2.98
C GLU A 58 -38.38 -0.18 2.12
N ILE A 59 -39.07 0.92 1.76
CA ILE A 59 -38.52 2.02 1.00
C ILE A 59 -37.35 2.66 1.77
N LYS A 60 -37.50 2.92 3.08
CA LYS A 60 -36.41 3.45 3.91
C LYS A 60 -35.19 2.52 3.93
N GLN A 61 -35.41 1.21 4.06
CA GLN A 61 -34.32 0.25 4.04
C GLN A 61 -33.59 0.25 2.68
N PHE A 62 -34.34 0.32 1.58
CA PHE A 62 -33.80 0.36 0.23
C PHE A 62 -33.01 1.63 -0.02
N VAL A 63 -33.53 2.80 0.36
CA VAL A 63 -32.84 4.11 0.27
C VAL A 63 -31.57 4.13 1.10
N ASN A 64 -31.56 3.57 2.31
CA ASN A 64 -30.34 3.44 3.12
C ASN A 64 -29.29 2.60 2.41
N GLY A 65 -29.67 1.51 1.76
CA GLY A 65 -28.75 0.69 0.95
C GLY A 65 -28.14 1.46 -0.23
N ILE A 66 -28.94 2.30 -0.91
CA ILE A 66 -28.47 3.19 -1.97
C ILE A 66 -27.45 4.20 -1.40
N GLN A 67 -27.76 4.81 -0.25
CA GLN A 67 -26.86 5.75 0.39
C GLN A 67 -25.51 5.12 0.71
N GLU A 68 -25.49 3.94 1.32
CA GLU A 68 -24.25 3.20 1.59
C GLU A 68 -23.45 2.89 0.31
N ALA A 69 -24.17 2.54 -0.78
CA ALA A 69 -23.54 2.26 -2.06
C ALA A 69 -22.95 3.53 -2.73
N VAL A 70 -23.62 4.69 -2.60
CA VAL A 70 -23.09 5.99 -3.05
C VAL A 70 -21.82 6.35 -2.27
N GLU A 71 -21.86 6.24 -0.94
CA GLU A 71 -20.69 6.52 -0.09
C GLU A 71 -19.48 5.67 -0.49
N LYS A 72 -19.68 4.38 -0.78
CA LYS A 72 -18.61 3.50 -1.30
C LYS A 72 -18.07 3.97 -2.65
N GLN A 73 -18.93 4.37 -3.58
CA GLN A 73 -18.51 4.87 -4.88
C GLN A 73 -17.75 6.20 -4.77
N GLU A 74 -18.17 7.09 -3.87
CA GLU A 74 -17.44 8.33 -3.58
C GLU A 74 -16.01 8.04 -3.11
N VAL A 75 -15.83 7.07 -2.20
CA VAL A 75 -14.50 6.69 -1.72
C VAL A 75 -13.63 6.15 -2.84
N LEU A 76 -14.17 5.32 -3.74
CA LEU A 76 -13.44 4.80 -4.90
C LEU A 76 -12.94 5.93 -5.81
N LEU A 77 -13.69 7.02 -5.97
CA LEU A 77 -13.27 8.19 -6.72
C LEU A 77 -12.07 8.92 -6.09
N LEU A 78 -11.87 8.79 -4.78
CA LEU A 78 -10.76 9.40 -4.06
C LEU A 78 -9.47 8.57 -4.16
N LEU A 79 -9.55 7.32 -4.60
CA LEU A 79 -8.44 6.38 -4.72
C LEU A 79 -7.82 6.49 -6.13
N GLY A 80 -7.23 7.66 -6.44
CA GLY A 80 -6.63 7.94 -7.74
C GLY A 80 -5.11 8.09 -7.71
N GLY A 81 -4.45 7.75 -6.61
CA GLY A 81 -2.99 7.78 -6.48
C GLY A 81 -2.33 6.64 -7.25
N GLU A 82 -1.09 6.86 -7.69
CA GLU A 82 -0.31 5.91 -8.51
C GLU A 82 -0.25 4.49 -7.91
N TYR A 83 -0.20 4.38 -6.57
CA TYR A 83 -0.07 3.09 -5.87
C TYR A 83 -1.35 2.67 -5.15
N ASP A 84 -2.43 3.44 -5.25
CA ASP A 84 -3.66 3.18 -4.47
C ASP A 84 -4.27 1.81 -4.76
N GLN A 85 -4.08 1.30 -5.98
CA GLN A 85 -4.59 -0.01 -6.40
C GLN A 85 -3.78 -1.20 -5.90
N ASN A 86 -2.58 -0.95 -5.35
CA ASN A 86 -1.68 -2.01 -4.92
C ASN A 86 -2.15 -2.67 -3.62
N ASN A 87 -1.62 -3.86 -3.37
CA ASN A 87 -1.67 -4.46 -2.07
C ASN A 87 -0.91 -3.59 -1.05
N ALA A 88 -1.23 -3.74 0.23
CA ALA A 88 -0.61 -2.97 1.30
C ALA A 88 0.27 -3.83 2.20
N ILE A 89 1.45 -3.32 2.53
CA ILE A 89 2.30 -3.88 3.58
C ILE A 89 2.06 -3.04 4.83
N LEU A 90 1.48 -3.65 5.87
CA LEU A 90 1.27 -3.04 7.18
C LEU A 90 2.34 -3.51 8.15
N THR A 91 3.05 -2.55 8.75
CA THR A 91 4.02 -2.84 9.81
C THR A 91 3.61 -2.14 11.09
N PHE A 92 3.54 -2.90 12.16
CA PHE A 92 3.18 -2.43 13.50
C PHE A 92 4.41 -2.41 14.39
N HIS A 93 4.55 -1.33 15.16
CA HIS A 93 5.63 -1.19 16.14
C HIS A 93 5.08 -0.73 17.48
N ALA A 94 5.38 -1.46 18.54
CA ALA A 94 5.12 -0.99 19.89
C ALA A 94 5.99 0.24 20.20
N GLY A 95 5.35 1.29 20.73
CA GLY A 95 6.06 2.49 21.16
C GLY A 95 6.74 2.33 22.52
N ALA A 96 7.23 3.43 23.08
CA ALA A 96 7.74 3.47 24.44
C ALA A 96 6.61 3.14 25.45
N GLY A 97 6.85 2.19 26.35
CA GLY A 97 5.86 1.79 27.37
C GLY A 97 5.91 0.31 27.79
N GLY A 98 6.92 -0.44 27.30
CA GLY A 98 7.11 -1.83 27.70
C GLY A 98 5.91 -2.72 27.36
N THR A 99 5.52 -3.60 28.29
CA THR A 99 4.43 -4.59 28.12
C THR A 99 3.10 -3.96 27.70
N GLU A 100 2.75 -2.78 28.22
CA GLU A 100 1.53 -2.04 27.84
C GLU A 100 1.51 -1.64 26.36
N ALA A 101 2.63 -1.15 25.82
CA ALA A 101 2.72 -0.77 24.42
C ALA A 101 2.70 -2.01 23.50
N GLN A 102 3.30 -3.12 23.94
CA GLN A 102 3.28 -4.40 23.22
C GLN A 102 1.87 -5.01 23.18
N ASP A 103 1.12 -4.92 24.27
CA ASP A 103 -0.28 -5.35 24.31
C ASP A 103 -1.16 -4.45 23.42
N TRP A 104 -0.94 -3.12 23.46
CA TRP A 104 -1.63 -2.19 22.58
C TRP A 104 -1.37 -2.50 21.09
N CYS A 105 -0.12 -2.79 20.73
CA CYS A 105 0.25 -3.22 19.40
C CYS A 105 -0.55 -4.45 18.95
N SER A 106 -0.65 -5.48 19.82
CA SER A 106 -1.46 -6.67 19.57
C SER A 106 -2.95 -6.36 19.39
N MET A 107 -3.50 -5.43 20.16
CA MET A 107 -4.89 -4.98 20.01
C MET A 107 -5.13 -4.27 18.66
N LEU A 108 -4.20 -3.41 18.22
CA LEU A 108 -4.26 -2.75 16.92
C LEU A 108 -4.21 -3.77 15.78
N ILE A 109 -3.26 -4.70 15.84
CA ILE A 109 -3.16 -5.77 14.83
C ILE A 109 -4.51 -6.48 14.70
N ARG A 110 -5.11 -6.90 15.81
CA ARG A 110 -6.42 -7.57 15.79
C ARG A 110 -7.52 -6.71 15.18
N MET A 111 -7.53 -5.40 15.44
CA MET A 111 -8.49 -4.46 14.87
C MET A 111 -8.36 -4.39 13.33
N TYR A 112 -7.14 -4.24 12.81
CA TYR A 112 -6.91 -4.16 11.36
C TYR A 112 -7.15 -5.49 10.65
N LEU A 113 -6.79 -6.62 11.26
CA LEU A 113 -7.08 -7.94 10.70
C LEU A 113 -8.58 -8.18 10.58
N ARG A 114 -9.38 -7.78 11.58
CA ARG A 114 -10.84 -7.85 11.53
C ARG A 114 -11.44 -6.94 10.47
N TRP A 115 -10.88 -5.74 10.31
CA TRP A 115 -11.29 -4.86 9.24
C TRP A 115 -11.00 -5.47 7.87
N ALA A 116 -9.80 -5.99 7.65
CA ALA A 116 -9.41 -6.64 6.40
C ALA A 116 -10.32 -7.84 6.07
N GLU A 117 -10.67 -8.67 7.07
CA GLU A 117 -11.59 -9.78 6.92
C GLU A 117 -13.00 -9.31 6.49
N LYS A 118 -13.53 -8.27 7.15
CA LYS A 118 -14.84 -7.68 6.81
C LYS A 118 -14.88 -7.08 5.41
N THR A 119 -13.79 -6.47 4.99
CA THR A 119 -13.65 -5.87 3.64
C THR A 119 -13.44 -6.94 2.57
N GLY A 120 -13.16 -8.19 2.97
CA GLY A 120 -12.90 -9.31 2.04
C GLY A 120 -11.46 -9.37 1.54
N PHE A 121 -10.54 -8.68 2.21
CA PHE A 121 -9.11 -8.74 1.90
C PHE A 121 -8.47 -10.00 2.46
N SER A 122 -7.52 -10.56 1.75
CA SER A 122 -6.71 -11.65 2.28
C SER A 122 -5.49 -11.11 3.02
N VAL A 123 -5.11 -11.77 4.11
CA VAL A 123 -4.03 -11.35 4.99
C VAL A 123 -2.97 -12.43 5.06
N GLU A 124 -1.71 -12.05 4.86
CA GLU A 124 -0.55 -12.93 4.99
C GLU A 124 0.43 -12.36 6.01
N LEU A 125 0.78 -13.16 7.01
CA LEU A 125 1.81 -12.78 7.97
C LEU A 125 3.18 -12.91 7.33
N MET A 126 3.95 -11.81 7.29
CA MET A 126 5.31 -11.79 6.75
C MET A 126 6.37 -11.95 7.84
N ASP A 127 6.20 -11.24 8.95
CA ASP A 127 7.12 -11.26 10.10
C ASP A 127 6.40 -10.92 11.40
N GLU A 128 6.83 -11.52 12.51
CA GLU A 128 6.29 -11.23 13.84
C GLU A 128 7.39 -11.38 14.90
N GLN A 129 7.52 -10.37 15.70
CA GLN A 129 8.37 -10.38 16.89
C GLN A 129 7.49 -10.29 18.14
N PRO A 130 7.34 -11.37 18.91
CA PRO A 130 6.55 -11.35 20.15
C PRO A 130 7.17 -10.42 21.19
N GLY A 131 6.34 -9.97 22.10
CA GLY A 131 6.79 -9.22 23.28
C GLY A 131 7.47 -10.13 24.30
N ASP A 132 8.25 -9.52 25.19
CA ASP A 132 9.02 -10.27 26.19
C ASP A 132 8.14 -10.95 27.24
N GLU A 133 7.03 -10.31 27.66
CA GLU A 133 6.10 -10.82 28.68
C GLU A 133 4.69 -11.02 28.10
N ALA A 134 4.21 -10.10 27.28
CA ALA A 134 2.90 -10.15 26.63
C ALA A 134 2.87 -9.26 25.39
N GLY A 135 1.89 -9.50 24.50
CA GLY A 135 1.68 -8.70 23.32
C GLY A 135 2.71 -8.92 22.21
N ILE A 136 2.82 -7.96 21.30
CA ILE A 136 3.68 -8.01 20.12
C ILE A 136 4.55 -6.76 20.07
N LYS A 137 5.85 -6.94 19.86
CA LYS A 137 6.82 -5.85 19.73
C LYS A 137 6.79 -5.22 18.35
N SER A 138 6.76 -6.05 17.32
CA SER A 138 6.55 -5.65 15.95
C SER A 138 5.93 -6.80 15.14
N ALA A 139 5.15 -6.46 14.12
CA ALA A 139 4.66 -7.44 13.15
C ALA A 139 4.42 -6.78 11.80
N THR A 140 4.61 -7.55 10.73
CA THR A 140 4.40 -7.11 9.35
C THR A 140 3.45 -8.05 8.66
N PHE A 141 2.43 -7.49 8.02
CA PHE A 141 1.41 -8.21 7.27
C PHE A 141 1.32 -7.68 5.84
N LEU A 142 1.11 -8.58 4.90
CA LEU A 142 0.72 -8.24 3.54
C LEU A 142 -0.80 -8.37 3.43
N ILE A 143 -1.46 -7.27 3.10
CA ILE A 143 -2.92 -7.19 2.88
C ILE A 143 -3.15 -7.16 1.38
N LYS A 144 -3.77 -8.22 0.85
CA LYS A 144 -4.03 -8.38 -0.58
C LYS A 144 -5.49 -8.10 -0.88
N GLY A 145 -5.72 -7.17 -1.78
CA GLY A 145 -7.06 -6.81 -2.25
C GLY A 145 -7.04 -5.56 -3.11
N GLU A 146 -8.10 -5.34 -3.83
CA GLU A 146 -8.24 -4.16 -4.69
C GLU A 146 -8.24 -2.89 -3.85
N ASN A 147 -7.35 -1.94 -4.17
CA ASN A 147 -7.16 -0.68 -3.47
C ASN A 147 -6.75 -0.81 -1.99
N ALA A 148 -6.17 -1.94 -1.57
CA ALA A 148 -5.80 -2.15 -0.18
C ALA A 148 -4.86 -1.05 0.35
N PHE A 149 -3.84 -0.65 -0.42
CA PHE A 149 -2.97 0.46 -0.04
C PHE A 149 -3.70 1.79 -0.03
N GLY A 150 -4.56 2.05 -1.01
CA GLY A 150 -5.33 3.29 -1.11
C GLY A 150 -6.18 3.56 0.13
N TYR A 151 -6.83 2.54 0.68
CA TYR A 151 -7.56 2.64 1.95
C TYR A 151 -6.62 2.81 3.14
N LEU A 152 -5.63 1.94 3.26
CA LEU A 152 -4.79 1.82 4.46
C LEU A 152 -3.74 2.92 4.59
N LYS A 153 -3.36 3.63 3.51
CA LYS A 153 -2.45 4.79 3.57
C LYS A 153 -2.91 5.84 4.58
N SER A 154 -4.23 5.97 4.76
CA SER A 154 -4.86 6.85 5.74
C SER A 154 -4.54 6.48 7.20
N GLU A 155 -4.17 5.24 7.47
CA GLU A 155 -3.96 4.69 8.81
C GLU A 155 -2.50 4.78 9.29
N LYS A 156 -1.61 5.26 8.42
CA LYS A 156 -0.20 5.46 8.74
C LYS A 156 -0.02 6.53 9.82
N GLY A 157 0.64 6.16 10.91
CA GLY A 157 0.98 7.08 11.99
C GLY A 157 0.93 6.46 13.38
N VAL A 158 0.91 7.31 14.40
CA VAL A 158 0.94 6.90 15.81
C VAL A 158 -0.48 6.83 16.37
N HIS A 159 -0.80 5.72 17.02
CA HIS A 159 -2.07 5.43 17.68
C HIS A 159 -1.89 5.44 19.19
N ARG A 160 -2.67 6.26 19.89
CA ARG A 160 -2.61 6.45 21.33
C ARG A 160 -3.75 5.71 22.04
N LEU A 161 -3.41 4.87 23.02
CA LEU A 161 -4.36 4.22 23.92
C LEU A 161 -4.35 4.89 25.30
N VAL A 162 -5.53 5.09 25.88
CA VAL A 162 -5.71 5.50 27.28
C VAL A 162 -6.69 4.53 27.94
N ARG A 163 -6.19 3.72 28.87
CA ARG A 163 -7.00 2.73 29.62
C ARG A 163 -6.48 2.52 31.04
N ILE A 164 -7.26 1.82 31.86
CA ILE A 164 -6.74 1.22 33.09
C ILE A 164 -5.86 0.03 32.71
N SER A 165 -4.62 0.01 33.21
CA SER A 165 -3.68 -1.06 32.89
C SER A 165 -4.10 -2.39 33.46
N PRO A 166 -4.17 -3.47 32.67
CA PRO A 166 -4.35 -4.83 33.19
C PRO A 166 -3.07 -5.41 33.82
N PHE A 167 -1.91 -4.76 33.63
CA PHE A 167 -0.61 -5.18 34.12
C PHE A 167 -0.18 -4.42 35.41
N ASP A 168 -0.90 -3.34 35.76
CA ASP A 168 -0.64 -2.55 36.98
C ASP A 168 -1.54 -3.01 38.10
N ALA A 169 -0.94 -3.61 39.14
CA ALA A 169 -1.66 -4.06 40.35
C ALA A 169 -2.43 -2.93 41.08
N ALA A 170 -2.02 -1.66 40.88
CA ALA A 170 -2.70 -0.49 41.40
C ALA A 170 -3.86 0.00 40.51
N ALA A 171 -4.18 -0.67 39.42
CA ALA A 171 -5.24 -0.34 38.51
C ALA A 171 -5.22 1.15 38.02
N ARG A 172 -4.02 1.72 37.84
CA ARG A 172 -3.85 3.10 37.38
C ARG A 172 -4.12 3.22 35.90
N ARG A 173 -4.50 4.41 35.51
CA ARG A 173 -4.68 4.79 34.11
C ARG A 173 -3.32 5.01 33.43
N HIS A 174 -3.06 4.29 32.35
CA HIS A 174 -1.86 4.39 31.55
C HIS A 174 -2.16 4.92 30.15
N THR A 175 -1.15 5.52 29.54
CA THR A 175 -1.15 5.93 28.14
C THR A 175 -0.07 5.17 27.41
N SER A 176 -0.43 4.49 26.31
CA SER A 176 0.48 3.70 25.49
C SER A 176 0.40 4.15 24.04
N PHE A 177 1.50 4.00 23.32
CA PHE A 177 1.61 4.36 21.93
C PHE A 177 2.05 3.15 21.10
N ALA A 178 1.52 3.04 19.88
CA ALA A 178 2.01 2.13 18.88
C ALA A 178 1.95 2.82 17.53
N ALA A 179 2.89 2.52 16.65
CA ALA A 179 2.91 3.05 15.30
C ALA A 179 2.42 2.00 14.30
N VAL A 180 1.68 2.48 13.31
CA VAL A 180 1.32 1.72 12.11
C VAL A 180 2.04 2.38 10.94
N ASP A 181 2.85 1.62 10.23
CA ASP A 181 3.44 2.02 8.97
C ASP A 181 2.74 1.29 7.83
N VAL A 182 2.54 2.00 6.72
CA VAL A 182 1.82 1.49 5.56
C VAL A 182 2.64 1.81 4.32
N MET A 183 2.93 0.76 3.55
CA MET A 183 3.64 0.86 2.28
C MET A 183 2.90 0.07 1.19
N PRO A 184 2.95 0.49 -0.07
CA PRO A 184 2.43 -0.33 -1.16
C PRO A 184 3.33 -1.53 -1.40
N GLU A 185 2.76 -2.67 -1.80
CA GLU A 185 3.53 -3.76 -2.39
C GLU A 185 3.96 -3.33 -3.79
N ILE A 186 5.27 -3.20 -3.97
CA ILE A 186 5.88 -2.89 -5.28
C ILE A 186 6.55 -4.17 -5.77
N ASP A 187 6.32 -4.53 -7.04
CA ASP A 187 6.99 -5.69 -7.65
C ASP A 187 8.50 -5.46 -7.66
N ASP A 188 9.22 -6.28 -6.89
CA ASP A 188 10.69 -6.26 -6.80
C ASP A 188 11.36 -7.01 -7.98
N THR A 189 10.60 -7.44 -8.99
CA THR A 189 11.16 -8.10 -10.19
C THR A 189 11.83 -7.08 -11.09
N VAL A 190 13.09 -6.76 -10.75
CA VAL A 190 13.94 -5.94 -11.61
C VAL A 190 14.44 -6.79 -12.77
N GLU A 191 13.65 -6.93 -13.83
CA GLU A 191 14.12 -7.46 -15.09
C GLU A 191 14.89 -6.39 -15.86
N ILE A 192 16.23 -6.50 -15.86
CA ILE A 192 17.06 -5.60 -16.68
C ILE A 192 17.12 -6.13 -18.10
N ASN A 193 16.30 -5.53 -18.96
CA ASN A 193 16.36 -5.75 -20.39
C ASN A 193 17.27 -4.68 -21.03
N ILE A 194 18.50 -5.08 -21.42
CA ILE A 194 19.45 -4.18 -22.06
C ILE A 194 19.22 -4.20 -23.57
N ASP A 195 18.70 -3.10 -24.14
CA ASP A 195 18.70 -2.94 -25.60
C ASP A 195 20.14 -2.61 -26.07
N MET A 196 20.69 -3.47 -26.91
CA MET A 196 22.04 -3.29 -27.45
C MET A 196 22.20 -2.02 -28.32
N LYS A 197 21.10 -1.37 -28.74
CA LYS A 197 21.13 -0.08 -29.44
C LYS A 197 21.54 1.07 -28.51
N ASP A 198 21.26 0.92 -27.22
CA ASP A 198 21.61 1.89 -26.17
C ASP A 198 23.01 1.68 -25.62
N VAL A 199 23.69 0.60 -26.03
CA VAL A 199 25.06 0.29 -25.59
C VAL A 199 26.05 0.65 -26.68
N GLN A 200 26.89 1.62 -26.41
CA GLN A 200 28.08 1.89 -27.20
C GLN A 200 29.19 0.93 -26.81
N VAL A 201 29.76 0.23 -27.79
CA VAL A 201 30.86 -0.73 -27.56
C VAL A 201 32.13 -0.22 -28.25
N ASP A 202 33.13 0.07 -27.49
CA ASP A 202 34.45 0.50 -27.96
C ASP A 202 35.50 -0.58 -27.65
N THR A 203 36.36 -0.87 -28.60
CA THR A 203 37.47 -1.80 -28.45
C THR A 203 38.80 -1.05 -28.44
N TYR A 204 39.69 -1.47 -27.57
CA TYR A 204 41.01 -0.83 -27.42
C TYR A 204 42.09 -1.86 -27.04
N ARG A 205 43.36 -1.43 -27.14
CA ARG A 205 44.51 -2.28 -26.76
C ARG A 205 44.59 -2.39 -25.24
N ALA A 206 44.62 -3.64 -24.74
CA ALA A 206 44.85 -3.87 -23.32
C ALA A 206 46.23 -3.31 -22.88
N SER A 207 46.25 -2.57 -21.79
CA SER A 207 47.49 -2.11 -21.16
C SER A 207 47.82 -2.99 -19.96
N GLY A 208 48.99 -3.65 -19.97
CA GLY A 208 49.45 -4.50 -18.85
C GLY A 208 50.79 -5.19 -19.12
N ALA A 209 51.40 -5.71 -18.08
CA ALA A 209 52.64 -6.49 -18.16
C ALA A 209 52.32 -7.87 -18.82
N GLY A 210 52.49 -7.95 -20.15
CA GLY A 210 52.28 -9.17 -20.94
C GLY A 210 53.03 -9.10 -22.27
N GLY A 211 53.47 -10.23 -22.80
CA GLY A 211 54.30 -10.38 -23.99
C GLY A 211 53.73 -9.75 -25.26
N GLN A 212 54.45 -9.86 -26.37
CA GLN A 212 54.17 -9.21 -27.68
C GLN A 212 52.73 -9.39 -28.24
N HIS A 213 51.95 -10.37 -27.76
CA HIS A 213 50.59 -10.63 -28.24
C HIS A 213 49.56 -9.63 -27.65
N ILE A 214 49.75 -9.13 -26.43
CA ILE A 214 48.83 -8.23 -25.75
C ILE A 214 48.86 -6.82 -26.35
N ASN A 215 50.02 -6.42 -26.87
CA ASN A 215 50.25 -5.08 -27.42
C ASN A 215 49.87 -4.93 -28.93
N LYS A 216 49.42 -6.03 -29.59
CA LYS A 216 49.11 -6.01 -31.02
C LYS A 216 47.63 -6.20 -31.35
N THR A 217 46.80 -6.69 -30.41
CA THR A 217 45.38 -6.97 -30.65
C THR A 217 44.49 -6.09 -29.76
N ASP A 218 43.44 -5.50 -30.34
CA ASP A 218 42.44 -4.70 -29.65
C ASP A 218 41.45 -5.65 -28.94
N SER A 219 41.94 -6.34 -27.87
CA SER A 219 41.13 -7.35 -27.13
C SER A 219 40.32 -6.76 -25.98
N ALA A 220 40.70 -5.57 -25.47
CA ALA A 220 39.96 -4.91 -24.42
C ALA A 220 38.64 -4.28 -24.94
N VAL A 221 37.57 -4.39 -24.14
CA VAL A 221 36.26 -3.90 -24.48
C VAL A 221 35.78 -2.91 -23.43
N ARG A 222 35.26 -1.77 -23.87
CA ARG A 222 34.53 -0.80 -23.06
C ARG A 222 33.10 -0.73 -23.56
N MET A 223 32.13 -0.79 -22.64
CA MET A 223 30.73 -0.57 -22.94
C MET A 223 30.23 0.63 -22.16
N THR A 224 29.51 1.51 -22.86
CA THR A 224 28.84 2.67 -22.28
C THR A 224 27.35 2.56 -22.53
N HIS A 225 26.57 2.52 -21.48
CA HIS A 225 25.12 2.58 -21.56
C HIS A 225 24.68 4.04 -21.68
N LYS A 226 24.23 4.46 -22.86
CA LYS A 226 23.93 5.87 -23.19
C LYS A 226 22.90 6.51 -22.25
N PRO A 227 21.75 5.85 -21.90
CA PRO A 227 20.73 6.47 -21.07
C PRO A 227 21.19 6.77 -19.63
N THR A 228 22.02 5.88 -19.04
CA THR A 228 22.47 6.02 -17.64
C THR A 228 23.89 6.57 -17.51
N GLY A 229 24.65 6.62 -18.61
CA GLY A 229 26.05 7.02 -18.59
C GLY A 229 26.99 6.00 -17.92
N ILE A 230 26.51 4.81 -17.55
CA ILE A 230 27.34 3.78 -16.91
C ILE A 230 28.36 3.24 -17.90
N VAL A 231 29.62 3.26 -17.48
CA VAL A 231 30.76 2.75 -18.26
C VAL A 231 31.34 1.53 -17.56
N VAL A 232 31.50 0.44 -18.31
CA VAL A 232 32.20 -0.78 -17.86
C VAL A 232 33.32 -1.12 -18.84
N GLN A 233 34.38 -1.73 -18.35
CA GLN A 233 35.49 -2.17 -19.18
C GLN A 233 35.97 -3.55 -18.73
N CYS A 234 36.35 -4.38 -19.70
CA CYS A 234 36.93 -5.69 -19.46
C CYS A 234 38.14 -5.93 -20.38
N GLN A 235 39.25 -6.38 -19.78
CA GLN A 235 40.48 -6.71 -20.48
C GLN A 235 41.15 -7.97 -19.92
N SER A 236 40.39 -8.78 -19.14
CA SER A 236 40.95 -9.92 -18.39
C SER A 236 41.26 -11.14 -19.28
N GLN A 237 40.63 -11.23 -20.44
CA GLN A 237 40.78 -12.37 -21.34
C GLN A 237 41.52 -12.02 -22.60
N ARG A 238 42.15 -13.03 -23.24
CA ARG A 238 42.85 -12.86 -24.52
C ARG A 238 41.90 -12.70 -25.70
N SER A 239 40.67 -13.17 -25.56
CA SER A 239 39.60 -13.12 -26.57
C SER A 239 38.75 -11.88 -26.38
N GLN A 240 38.65 -11.04 -27.41
CA GLN A 240 37.72 -9.90 -27.46
C GLN A 240 36.27 -10.30 -27.18
N MET A 241 35.84 -11.45 -27.73
CA MET A 241 34.47 -11.96 -27.55
C MET A 241 34.17 -12.31 -26.09
N GLN A 242 35.13 -12.95 -25.39
CA GLN A 242 34.97 -13.23 -23.96
C GLN A 242 34.95 -11.97 -23.11
N ASN A 243 35.81 -10.97 -23.44
CA ASN A 243 35.79 -9.66 -22.77
C ASN A 243 34.46 -8.93 -23.01
N ARG A 244 33.87 -9.07 -24.20
CA ARG A 244 32.54 -8.49 -24.51
C ARG A 244 31.44 -9.14 -23.66
N GLU A 245 31.43 -10.45 -23.53
CA GLU A 245 30.45 -11.13 -22.69
C GLU A 245 30.59 -10.78 -21.22
N GLN A 246 31.83 -10.69 -20.71
CA GLN A 246 32.07 -10.29 -19.34
C GLN A 246 31.70 -8.83 -19.10
N ALA A 247 32.01 -7.91 -20.02
CA ALA A 247 31.61 -6.53 -19.94
C ALA A 247 30.07 -6.39 -19.92
N LEU A 248 29.34 -7.21 -20.72
CA LEU A 248 27.89 -7.21 -20.72
C LEU A 248 27.31 -7.70 -19.38
N ARG A 249 27.91 -8.74 -18.77
CA ARG A 249 27.53 -9.19 -17.42
C ARG A 249 27.77 -8.13 -16.36
N LEU A 250 28.92 -7.45 -16.42
CA LEU A 250 29.24 -6.33 -15.53
C LEU A 250 28.28 -5.15 -15.72
N LEU A 251 27.89 -4.85 -16.94
CA LEU A 251 26.92 -3.80 -17.24
C LEU A 251 25.55 -4.14 -16.64
N ARG A 252 25.10 -5.38 -16.81
CA ARG A 252 23.83 -5.85 -16.19
C ARG A 252 23.88 -5.72 -14.67
N ALA A 253 24.96 -6.14 -14.02
CA ALA A 253 25.10 -6.03 -12.57
C ALA A 253 25.04 -4.57 -12.09
N LYS A 254 25.71 -3.64 -12.80
CA LYS A 254 25.66 -2.22 -12.43
C LYS A 254 24.31 -1.55 -12.69
N LEU A 255 23.62 -1.93 -13.76
CA LEU A 255 22.27 -1.43 -14.01
C LEU A 255 21.28 -1.97 -12.98
N PHE A 256 21.44 -3.24 -12.55
CA PHE A 256 20.68 -3.83 -11.47
C PHE A 256 20.88 -3.08 -10.15
N GLU A 257 22.11 -2.78 -9.78
CA GLU A 257 22.45 -2.01 -8.58
C GLU A 257 21.80 -0.61 -8.63
N LEU A 258 21.92 0.10 -9.77
CA LEU A 258 21.27 1.41 -9.94
C LEU A 258 19.74 1.33 -9.80
N GLU A 259 19.11 0.28 -10.32
CA GLU A 259 17.67 0.14 -10.23
C GLU A 259 17.20 -0.22 -8.83
N LEU A 260 17.97 -1.03 -8.09
CA LEU A 260 17.75 -1.27 -6.67
C LEU A 260 17.86 0.01 -5.83
N GLU A 261 18.86 0.87 -6.13
CA GLU A 261 19.01 2.16 -5.46
C GLU A 261 17.79 3.06 -5.72
N LYS A 262 17.33 3.16 -6.96
CA LYS A 262 16.12 3.93 -7.30
C LYS A 262 14.88 3.39 -6.61
N GLN A 263 14.71 2.07 -6.56
CA GLN A 263 13.59 1.47 -5.84
C GLN A 263 13.68 1.73 -4.33
N ALA A 264 14.88 1.69 -3.76
CA ALA A 264 15.08 2.03 -2.36
C ALA A 264 14.74 3.50 -2.07
N GLU A 265 15.20 4.43 -2.93
CA GLU A 265 14.86 5.85 -2.84
C GLU A 265 13.34 6.07 -3.00
N LEU A 266 12.70 5.37 -3.93
CA LEU A 266 11.25 5.42 -4.13
C LEU A 266 10.50 4.91 -2.90
N LYS A 267 10.91 3.76 -2.35
CA LYS A 267 10.36 3.21 -1.11
C LYS A 267 10.50 4.20 0.05
N GLU A 268 11.63 4.89 0.17
CA GLU A 268 11.87 5.91 1.18
C GLU A 268 10.98 7.15 0.98
N GLN A 269 10.80 7.59 -0.26
CA GLN A 269 9.91 8.73 -0.58
C GLN A 269 8.44 8.40 -0.28
N ILE A 270 7.96 7.20 -0.64
CA ILE A 270 6.60 6.74 -0.37
C ILE A 270 6.42 6.46 1.11
N GLY A 271 7.41 5.84 1.76
CA GLY A 271 7.43 5.55 3.18
C GLY A 271 7.42 6.82 4.06
N GLY A 272 7.82 7.96 3.52
CA GLY A 272 7.92 9.22 4.26
C GLY A 272 8.93 9.16 5.41
N THR A 273 9.16 10.30 6.02
CA THR A 273 10.11 10.40 7.16
C THR A 273 9.54 9.64 8.36
N TYR A 274 10.32 8.75 8.95
CA TYR A 274 9.99 8.07 10.20
C TYR A 274 9.69 9.09 11.29
N GLN A 275 8.42 9.22 11.69
CA GLN A 275 8.06 10.09 12.80
C GLN A 275 8.32 9.34 14.12
N ALA A 276 9.03 9.99 15.04
CA ALA A 276 9.25 9.42 16.38
C ALA A 276 7.91 9.07 17.03
N ILE A 277 7.83 7.89 17.66
CA ILE A 277 6.62 7.41 18.34
C ILE A 277 6.49 8.14 19.67
N GLU A 278 6.11 9.44 19.61
CA GLU A 278 6.08 10.36 20.74
C GLU A 278 4.77 11.16 20.82
N TRP A 279 4.61 11.87 21.95
CA TRP A 279 3.55 12.84 22.16
C TRP A 279 3.60 13.96 21.10
N GLY A 280 2.57 14.07 20.30
CA GLY A 280 2.46 15.10 19.25
C GLY A 280 2.34 14.53 17.84
N SER A 281 2.77 13.31 17.62
CA SER A 281 2.70 12.62 16.30
C SER A 281 1.47 11.73 16.15
N GLN A 282 0.55 11.75 17.13
CA GLN A 282 -0.61 10.84 17.14
C GLN A 282 -1.66 11.24 16.12
N ILE A 283 -2.05 10.31 15.27
CA ILE A 283 -3.16 10.48 14.33
C ILE A 283 -4.51 10.21 14.98
N ARG A 284 -4.58 9.24 15.90
CA ARG A 284 -5.84 8.80 16.53
C ARG A 284 -5.63 8.42 18.00
N SER A 285 -6.61 8.80 18.83
CA SER A 285 -6.64 8.44 20.25
C SER A 285 -7.82 7.53 20.54
N TYR A 286 -7.54 6.49 21.34
CA TYR A 286 -8.50 5.50 21.81
C TYR A 286 -8.57 5.60 23.32
N VAL A 287 -9.68 6.09 23.86
CA VAL A 287 -9.90 6.30 25.29
C VAL A 287 -10.95 5.30 25.77
N PHE A 288 -10.55 4.43 26.71
CA PHE A 288 -11.43 3.43 27.33
C PHE A 288 -11.82 3.85 28.76
N HIS A 289 -11.12 4.83 29.33
CA HIS A 289 -11.39 5.30 30.69
C HIS A 289 -10.91 6.76 30.88
N PRO A 290 -11.68 7.66 31.53
CA PRO A 290 -12.94 7.46 32.25
C PRO A 290 -14.21 7.45 31.36
N TYR A 291 -14.08 7.70 30.08
CA TYR A 291 -15.16 7.67 29.10
C TYR A 291 -14.68 6.92 27.86
N ASN A 292 -15.62 6.45 27.08
CA ASN A 292 -15.32 5.75 25.84
C ASN A 292 -15.32 6.74 24.65
N MET A 293 -14.20 6.82 23.93
CA MET A 293 -14.07 7.67 22.75
C MET A 293 -12.91 7.22 21.87
N VAL A 294 -13.15 7.15 20.57
CA VAL A 294 -12.09 7.12 19.56
C VAL A 294 -12.18 8.40 18.75
N LYS A 295 -11.07 9.13 18.62
CA LYS A 295 -11.00 10.39 17.89
C LYS A 295 -9.79 10.45 16.98
N ASP A 296 -10.03 10.71 15.69
CA ASP A 296 -8.99 11.05 14.75
C ASP A 296 -8.70 12.56 14.82
N HIS A 297 -7.45 12.90 15.11
CA HIS A 297 -7.05 14.30 15.30
C HIS A 297 -6.89 15.06 13.98
N ARG A 298 -6.74 14.33 12.88
CA ARG A 298 -6.57 14.91 11.54
C ARG A 298 -7.89 15.41 10.96
N THR A 299 -8.96 14.62 11.14
CA THR A 299 -10.29 14.85 10.55
C THR A 299 -11.32 15.36 11.55
N SER A 300 -11.03 15.22 12.86
CA SER A 300 -11.97 15.45 13.96
C SER A 300 -13.13 14.45 14.03
N VAL A 301 -13.13 13.41 13.20
CA VAL A 301 -14.12 12.33 13.28
C VAL A 301 -13.96 11.61 14.61
N GLU A 302 -15.07 11.42 15.34
CA GLU A 302 -15.06 10.76 16.66
C GLU A 302 -16.28 9.87 16.88
N THR A 303 -16.12 8.83 17.69
CA THR A 303 -17.18 7.93 18.08
C THR A 303 -17.03 7.45 19.53
N GLY A 304 -18.14 7.30 20.22
CA GLY A 304 -18.18 6.70 21.56
C GLY A 304 -18.18 5.16 21.55
N ASN A 305 -18.40 4.53 20.39
CA ASN A 305 -18.47 3.08 20.27
C ASN A 305 -17.07 2.47 20.04
N VAL A 306 -16.26 2.52 21.09
CA VAL A 306 -14.87 2.02 21.06
C VAL A 306 -14.81 0.53 20.70
N GLN A 307 -15.79 -0.26 21.19
CA GLN A 307 -15.81 -1.70 20.94
C GLN A 307 -16.00 -2.01 19.45
N ALA A 308 -16.91 -1.32 18.78
CA ALA A 308 -17.13 -1.50 17.34
C ALA A 308 -15.86 -1.17 16.54
N VAL A 309 -15.14 -0.11 16.92
CA VAL A 309 -13.86 0.24 16.30
C VAL A 309 -12.84 -0.88 16.50
N MET A 310 -12.68 -1.39 17.73
CA MET A 310 -11.74 -2.49 18.03
C MET A 310 -12.17 -3.82 17.34
N ASP A 311 -13.41 -3.93 16.95
CA ASP A 311 -13.93 -5.04 16.16
C ASP A 311 -13.83 -4.80 14.65
N GLY A 312 -13.11 -3.75 14.23
CA GLY A 312 -12.74 -3.47 12.84
C GLY A 312 -13.65 -2.47 12.11
N ASN A 313 -14.56 -1.75 12.77
CA ASN A 313 -15.37 -0.70 12.14
C ASN A 313 -14.57 0.62 12.11
N ILE A 314 -13.60 0.71 11.21
CA ILE A 314 -12.72 1.88 11.07
C ILE A 314 -12.99 2.70 9.81
N ASP A 315 -13.95 2.29 8.96
CA ASP A 315 -14.25 2.90 7.67
C ASP A 315 -14.50 4.41 7.78
N GLN A 316 -15.26 4.85 8.79
CA GLN A 316 -15.52 6.27 9.04
C GLN A 316 -14.26 7.15 9.18
N PHE A 317 -13.16 6.59 9.70
CA PHE A 317 -11.90 7.30 9.85
C PHE A 317 -11.11 7.31 8.55
N ILE A 318 -11.11 6.18 7.83
CA ILE A 318 -10.49 6.04 6.51
C ILE A 318 -11.13 7.01 5.53
N GLU A 319 -12.46 6.97 5.41
CA GLU A 319 -13.24 7.84 4.53
C GLU A 319 -13.08 9.32 4.90
N GLY A 320 -13.17 9.64 6.19
CA GLY A 320 -12.99 11.01 6.67
C GLY A 320 -11.60 11.56 6.29
N TYR A 321 -10.56 10.74 6.36
CA TYR A 321 -9.22 11.15 5.95
C TYR A 321 -9.11 11.32 4.43
N LEU A 322 -9.59 10.37 3.64
CA LEU A 322 -9.56 10.43 2.18
C LEU A 322 -10.34 11.64 1.65
N LYS A 323 -11.52 11.92 2.18
CA LYS A 323 -12.32 13.10 1.84
C LYS A 323 -11.57 14.40 2.16
N LYS A 324 -10.88 14.48 3.30
CA LYS A 324 -10.07 15.64 3.66
C LYS A 324 -8.86 15.81 2.74
N GLU A 325 -8.16 14.73 2.41
CA GLU A 325 -6.99 14.78 1.51
C GLU A 325 -7.38 15.30 0.13
N ALA A 326 -8.55 14.93 -0.37
CA ALA A 326 -9.09 15.43 -1.63
C ALA A 326 -9.66 16.86 -1.56
N ASN A 327 -9.47 17.59 -0.45
CA ASN A 327 -10.06 18.92 -0.19
C ASN A 327 -11.60 18.95 -0.26
N LEU A 328 -12.23 17.81 -0.06
CA LEU A 328 -13.67 17.74 0.09
C LEU A 328 -14.03 18.07 1.54
N THR A 329 -14.83 19.12 1.72
CA THR A 329 -15.33 19.50 3.06
C THR A 329 -16.28 18.39 3.55
N VAL A 330 -15.97 17.80 4.69
CA VAL A 330 -16.85 16.85 5.39
C VAL A 330 -17.97 17.61 6.08
#